data_9e85778bdaff09191ec511f9c7021eb4
#
_entry.id   9e85778bdaff09191ec511f9c7021eb4
#
_cell.length_a   1.000
_cell.length_b   1.000
_cell.length_c   1.000
_cell.angle_alpha   90.00
_cell.angle_beta   90.00
_cell.angle_gamma   90.00
#
_symmetry.space_group_name_H-M   'P 1'
#
loop_
_entity.id
_entity.type
_entity.pdbx_description
1 polymer ?
#
loop_
_entity_poly.entity_id
_entity_poly.type
_entity_poly.pdbx_seq_one_letter_code
_entity_poly.pdbx_strand_id
1 'polypeptide(L)'
;MNLEELKKRQEKIRNFSIIAHIDHGKSTLADRILEKTETVSSREMQAQLLDSMDLERERGITIKLNAIELNYTAKDGETYIFHLIDTPGHVDFTYEVSRSLAACEGAILVVDAAQGIEAQTLANVYLALDNDLEILPVINKIDLPAADPERVRTEVEDVIGLDASEAVLASAKAGIGIEEILEQIVEKVPAPTGDVAAPLQALIFDSVYDPYRGVILQVRVVNGMVKPGDTIQLMSNGKTFDVTEVGIFTPKAVGRDFLATGDVGYIAASIKTVADTRVGDTVTLATNPAAEPLHGYKQMNPMVFAGLYPIESNKYNDLREALEKLQLNDASLQFEPETSQALGFGFRCGFLGLLHMDVIQERLEREFNIDLIMTAPSVIYKVNLTDGEVLDVSNPSEFPDPTKIASIE
;
A
#
# COMPACT_ATOMS: atom_id res chain seq x y z
N MET A 1 -15.73 -3.42 26.59
CA MET A 1 -14.58 -4.35 26.71
C MET A 1 -13.61 -3.73 27.71
N ASN A 2 -13.15 -4.49 28.70
CA ASN A 2 -12.18 -3.99 29.68
C ASN A 2 -10.73 -4.11 29.15
N LEU A 3 -9.76 -3.54 29.88
CA LEU A 3 -8.35 -3.51 29.44
C LEU A 3 -7.75 -4.92 29.25
N GLU A 4 -8.11 -5.87 30.11
CA GLU A 4 -7.62 -7.25 30.04
C GLU A 4 -8.18 -7.99 28.81
N GLU A 5 -9.46 -7.76 28.51
CA GLU A 5 -10.10 -8.30 27.29
C GLU A 5 -9.47 -7.74 26.02
N LEU A 6 -9.12 -6.45 26.02
CA LEU A 6 -8.43 -5.81 24.87
C LEU A 6 -7.03 -6.39 24.66
N LYS A 7 -6.27 -6.65 25.74
CA LYS A 7 -4.95 -7.31 25.66
C LYS A 7 -5.05 -8.73 25.12
N LYS A 8 -6.01 -9.52 25.61
CA LYS A 8 -6.26 -10.87 25.10
C LYS A 8 -6.66 -10.88 23.61
N ARG A 9 -7.46 -9.88 23.20
CA ARG A 9 -7.81 -9.71 21.80
C ARG A 9 -6.57 -9.37 20.94
N GLN A 10 -5.71 -8.48 21.42
CA GLN A 10 -4.46 -8.12 20.75
C GLN A 10 -3.55 -9.33 20.50
N GLU A 11 -3.43 -10.26 21.43
CA GLU A 11 -2.66 -11.50 21.30
C GLU A 11 -3.17 -12.42 20.17
N LYS A 12 -4.45 -12.28 19.80
CA LYS A 12 -5.07 -13.05 18.71
C LYS A 12 -5.03 -12.35 17.34
N ILE A 13 -4.44 -11.18 17.25
CA ILE A 13 -4.31 -10.45 15.97
C ILE A 13 -3.07 -10.93 15.21
N ARG A 14 -3.19 -11.06 13.88
CA ARG A 14 -2.10 -11.33 12.95
C ARG A 14 -2.21 -10.39 11.76
N ASN A 15 -1.26 -9.48 11.63
CA ASN A 15 -1.21 -8.54 10.52
C ASN A 15 -0.14 -9.00 9.53
N PHE A 16 -0.53 -9.28 8.32
CA PHE A 16 0.38 -9.79 7.30
C PHE A 16 0.04 -9.30 5.92
N SER A 17 1.02 -9.32 5.06
CA SER A 17 0.92 -9.02 3.65
C SER A 17 1.33 -10.21 2.79
N ILE A 18 0.95 -10.22 1.53
CA ILE A 18 1.42 -11.19 0.54
C ILE A 18 2.35 -10.46 -0.43
N ILE A 19 3.61 -10.89 -0.47
CA ILE A 19 4.62 -10.40 -1.40
C ILE A 19 4.93 -11.48 -2.44
N ALA A 20 4.99 -11.09 -3.70
CA ALA A 20 5.21 -12.00 -4.81
C ALA A 20 5.71 -11.25 -6.04
N HIS A 21 6.39 -11.96 -6.92
CA HIS A 21 6.58 -11.49 -8.29
C HIS A 21 5.25 -11.52 -9.07
N ILE A 22 5.17 -10.73 -10.16
CA ILE A 22 4.01 -10.76 -11.07
C ILE A 22 3.77 -12.19 -11.54
N ASP A 23 2.52 -12.58 -11.63
CA ASP A 23 2.07 -13.92 -12.06
C ASP A 23 2.49 -15.11 -11.17
N HIS A 24 3.12 -14.91 -10.00
CA HIS A 24 3.40 -16.00 -9.06
C HIS A 24 2.16 -16.52 -8.31
N GLY A 25 1.00 -15.84 -8.47
CA GLY A 25 -0.28 -16.29 -7.94
C GLY A 25 -0.72 -15.60 -6.65
N LYS A 26 -0.23 -14.37 -6.40
CA LYS A 26 -0.59 -13.55 -5.23
C LYS A 26 -2.11 -13.37 -5.08
N SER A 27 -2.78 -12.81 -6.08
CA SER A 27 -4.23 -12.54 -6.03
C SER A 27 -5.05 -13.82 -5.92
N THR A 28 -4.61 -14.90 -6.59
CA THR A 28 -5.26 -16.23 -6.47
C THR A 28 -5.12 -16.79 -5.06
N LEU A 29 -3.96 -16.61 -4.40
CA LEU A 29 -3.78 -17.03 -3.02
C LEU A 29 -4.64 -16.21 -2.07
N ALA A 30 -4.70 -14.90 -2.25
CA ALA A 30 -5.57 -14.02 -1.48
C ALA A 30 -7.05 -14.44 -1.58
N ASP A 31 -7.54 -14.73 -2.80
CA ASP A 31 -8.90 -15.24 -3.01
C ASP A 31 -9.15 -16.56 -2.24
N ARG A 32 -8.17 -17.49 -2.23
CA ARG A 32 -8.30 -18.75 -1.47
C ARG A 32 -8.32 -18.54 0.03
N ILE A 33 -7.56 -17.58 0.55
CA ILE A 33 -7.59 -17.21 1.97
C ILE A 33 -8.98 -16.66 2.32
N LEU A 34 -9.54 -15.76 1.50
CA LEU A 34 -10.90 -15.20 1.69
C LEU A 34 -11.97 -16.30 1.69
N GLU A 35 -11.85 -17.24 0.78
CA GLU A 35 -12.78 -18.38 0.67
C GLU A 35 -12.67 -19.31 1.89
N LYS A 36 -11.44 -19.68 2.30
CA LYS A 36 -11.19 -20.62 3.41
C LYS A 36 -11.61 -20.03 4.76
N THR A 37 -11.51 -18.71 4.93
CA THR A 37 -11.96 -17.99 6.14
C THR A 37 -13.45 -17.65 6.12
N GLU A 38 -14.17 -18.04 5.08
CA GLU A 38 -15.61 -17.77 4.90
C GLU A 38 -15.96 -16.26 5.02
N THR A 39 -14.98 -15.39 4.78
CA THR A 39 -15.16 -13.92 4.85
C THR A 39 -16.11 -13.43 3.76
N VAL A 40 -16.11 -14.12 2.63
CA VAL A 40 -16.98 -13.86 1.49
C VAL A 40 -17.76 -15.13 1.16
N SER A 41 -19.06 -15.00 0.97
CA SER A 41 -19.88 -16.15 0.59
C SER A 41 -19.46 -16.69 -0.78
N SER A 42 -19.56 -18.01 -1.00
CA SER A 42 -19.22 -18.64 -2.28
C SER A 42 -19.99 -18.09 -3.49
N ARG A 43 -21.12 -17.42 -3.25
CA ARG A 43 -21.94 -16.77 -4.29
C ARG A 43 -21.42 -15.38 -4.67
N GLU A 44 -20.70 -14.71 -3.77
CA GLU A 44 -20.14 -13.37 -3.97
C GLU A 44 -18.66 -13.42 -4.38
N MET A 45 -18.04 -14.62 -4.28
CA MET A 45 -16.66 -14.81 -4.72
C MET A 45 -16.53 -14.58 -6.23
N GLN A 46 -15.63 -13.68 -6.58
CA GLN A 46 -15.18 -13.41 -7.94
C GLN A 46 -13.67 -13.56 -7.98
N ALA A 47 -13.12 -13.90 -9.13
CA ALA A 47 -11.67 -13.92 -9.29
C ALA A 47 -11.09 -12.53 -9.07
N GLN A 48 -9.97 -12.45 -8.36
CA GLN A 48 -9.29 -11.21 -8.01
C GLN A 48 -10.23 -10.24 -7.25
N LEU A 49 -10.88 -10.76 -6.21
CA LEU A 49 -11.89 -10.00 -5.45
C LEU A 49 -11.31 -8.74 -4.79
N LEU A 50 -10.04 -8.76 -4.41
CA LEU A 50 -9.34 -7.62 -3.79
C LEU A 50 -8.94 -6.56 -4.81
N ASP A 51 -8.76 -6.94 -6.07
CA ASP A 51 -8.50 -6.01 -7.16
C ASP A 51 -9.79 -5.25 -7.51
N SER A 52 -10.01 -4.15 -6.80
CA SER A 52 -11.29 -3.41 -6.82
C SER A 52 -11.49 -2.55 -8.07
N MET A 53 -10.40 -2.25 -8.79
CA MET A 53 -10.41 -1.44 -10.00
C MET A 53 -10.52 -2.31 -11.25
N ASP A 54 -11.29 -1.87 -12.24
CA ASP A 54 -11.36 -2.54 -13.54
C ASP A 54 -9.97 -2.60 -14.20
N LEU A 55 -9.16 -1.56 -14.01
CA LEU A 55 -7.79 -1.47 -14.51
C LEU A 55 -6.88 -2.56 -13.91
N GLU A 56 -7.01 -2.89 -12.62
CA GLU A 56 -6.28 -3.97 -11.96
C GLU A 56 -6.61 -5.32 -12.60
N ARG A 57 -7.90 -5.58 -12.84
CA ARG A 57 -8.38 -6.83 -13.45
C ARG A 57 -7.97 -6.95 -14.92
N GLU A 58 -8.05 -5.86 -15.68
CA GLU A 58 -7.64 -5.82 -17.09
C GLU A 58 -6.15 -6.08 -17.27
N ARG A 59 -5.33 -5.52 -16.38
CA ARG A 59 -3.86 -5.64 -16.44
C ARG A 59 -3.31 -6.85 -15.68
N GLY A 60 -4.14 -7.50 -14.85
CA GLY A 60 -3.74 -8.63 -14.00
C GLY A 60 -2.72 -8.26 -12.91
N ILE A 61 -2.72 -7.00 -12.46
CA ILE A 61 -1.80 -6.48 -11.43
C ILE A 61 -2.59 -5.75 -10.35
N THR A 62 -2.20 -5.90 -9.10
CA THR A 62 -2.70 -5.07 -8.01
C THR A 62 -2.02 -3.70 -8.09
N ILE A 63 -2.81 -2.64 -8.07
CA ILE A 63 -2.35 -1.24 -8.13
C ILE A 63 -2.57 -0.58 -6.79
N LYS A 64 -3.77 -0.77 -6.21
CA LYS A 64 -4.18 -0.13 -4.97
C LYS A 64 -4.04 -1.08 -3.78
N LEU A 65 -3.54 -0.53 -2.70
CA LEU A 65 -3.50 -1.21 -1.41
C LEU A 65 -4.93 -1.47 -0.91
N ASN A 66 -5.19 -2.71 -0.45
CA ASN A 66 -6.42 -3.11 0.22
C ASN A 66 -6.10 -3.82 1.53
N ALA A 67 -6.73 -3.38 2.63
CA ALA A 67 -6.60 -4.01 3.93
C ALA A 67 -7.94 -4.64 4.32
N ILE A 68 -7.94 -5.93 4.66
CA ILE A 68 -9.17 -6.68 4.99
C ILE A 68 -8.98 -7.42 6.30
N GLU A 69 -10.00 -7.34 7.17
CA GLU A 69 -10.10 -8.16 8.37
C GLU A 69 -10.79 -9.49 8.05
N LEU A 70 -10.18 -10.57 8.50
CA LEU A 70 -10.65 -11.96 8.38
C LEU A 70 -10.67 -12.60 9.76
N ASN A 71 -11.58 -13.56 9.97
CA ASN A 71 -11.58 -14.38 11.16
C ASN A 71 -11.20 -15.83 10.79
N TYR A 72 -10.21 -16.39 11.47
CA TYR A 72 -9.77 -17.76 11.24
C TYR A 72 -9.80 -18.54 12.55
N THR A 73 -10.53 -19.66 12.57
CA THR A 73 -10.51 -20.62 13.68
C THR A 73 -9.45 -21.67 13.40
N ALA A 74 -8.37 -21.60 14.17
CA ALA A 74 -7.21 -22.47 14.01
C ALA A 74 -7.42 -23.88 14.61
N LYS A 75 -6.48 -24.77 14.36
CA LYS A 75 -6.52 -26.17 14.89
C LYS A 75 -6.46 -26.25 16.40
N ASP A 76 -5.97 -25.20 17.06
CA ASP A 76 -5.99 -25.09 18.55
C ASP A 76 -7.40 -24.79 19.10
N GLY A 77 -8.38 -24.57 18.24
CA GLY A 77 -9.77 -24.24 18.58
C GLY A 77 -10.02 -22.77 18.89
N GLU A 78 -9.00 -21.92 18.82
CA GLU A 78 -9.09 -20.49 19.04
C GLU A 78 -9.36 -19.72 17.73
N THR A 79 -10.06 -18.61 17.85
CA THR A 79 -10.32 -17.72 16.69
C THR A 79 -9.35 -16.55 16.70
N TYR A 80 -8.63 -16.40 15.60
CA TYR A 80 -7.69 -15.33 15.35
C TYR A 80 -8.28 -14.29 14.43
N ILE A 81 -7.88 -13.04 14.64
CA ILE A 81 -8.23 -11.89 13.78
C ILE A 81 -7.05 -11.66 12.85
N PHE A 82 -7.25 -11.88 11.57
CA PHE A 82 -6.26 -11.63 10.53
C PHE A 82 -6.54 -10.31 9.83
N HIS A 83 -5.53 -9.48 9.69
CA HIS A 83 -5.57 -8.37 8.76
C HIS A 83 -4.64 -8.69 7.58
N LEU A 84 -5.26 -9.00 6.46
CA LEU A 84 -4.56 -9.16 5.18
C LEU A 84 -4.43 -7.80 4.51
N ILE A 85 -3.20 -7.35 4.31
CA ILE A 85 -2.90 -6.12 3.59
C ILE A 85 -2.35 -6.52 2.23
N ASP A 86 -3.19 -6.42 1.20
CA ASP A 86 -2.82 -6.75 -0.17
C ASP A 86 -1.98 -5.64 -0.79
N THR A 87 -0.86 -6.00 -1.39
CA THR A 87 0.16 -5.07 -1.91
C THR A 87 0.34 -5.22 -3.41
N PRO A 88 0.66 -4.14 -4.14
CA PRO A 88 1.15 -4.26 -5.49
C PRO A 88 2.38 -5.17 -5.59
N GLY A 89 2.53 -5.86 -6.72
CA GLY A 89 3.71 -6.73 -6.97
C GLY A 89 4.78 -6.06 -7.83
N HIS A 90 4.48 -4.95 -8.50
CA HIS A 90 5.37 -4.31 -9.48
C HIS A 90 6.31 -3.29 -8.82
N VAL A 91 7.53 -3.18 -9.34
CA VAL A 91 8.58 -2.28 -8.80
C VAL A 91 8.18 -0.80 -8.81
N ASP A 92 7.37 -0.35 -9.75
CA ASP A 92 6.89 1.04 -9.80
C ASP A 92 6.00 1.40 -8.62
N PHE A 93 5.48 0.41 -7.88
CA PHE A 93 4.66 0.59 -6.68
C PHE A 93 5.39 0.23 -5.39
N THR A 94 6.71 0.29 -5.39
CA THR A 94 7.56 -0.02 -4.21
C THR A 94 7.18 0.81 -2.99
N TYR A 95 6.70 2.04 -3.19
CA TYR A 95 6.26 2.91 -2.11
C TYR A 95 5.01 2.38 -1.41
N GLU A 96 4.02 1.92 -2.18
CA GLU A 96 2.81 1.28 -1.67
C GLU A 96 3.15 0.00 -0.92
N VAL A 97 4.07 -0.80 -1.46
CA VAL A 97 4.58 -2.02 -0.80
C VAL A 97 5.21 -1.67 0.54
N SER A 98 6.10 -0.70 0.60
CA SER A 98 6.77 -0.27 1.84
C SER A 98 5.77 0.17 2.91
N ARG A 99 4.73 0.93 2.53
CA ARG A 99 3.67 1.38 3.45
C ARG A 99 2.86 0.22 4.02
N SER A 100 2.51 -0.73 3.17
CA SER A 100 1.75 -1.92 3.55
C SER A 100 2.53 -2.76 4.54
N LEU A 101 3.80 -3.01 4.24
CA LEU A 101 4.68 -3.81 5.09
C LEU A 101 4.89 -3.17 6.46
N ALA A 102 4.99 -1.85 6.55
CA ALA A 102 5.10 -1.14 7.83
C ALA A 102 3.85 -1.28 8.73
N ALA A 103 2.71 -1.70 8.19
CA ALA A 103 1.50 -1.98 8.96
C ALA A 103 1.38 -3.45 9.39
N CYS A 104 2.36 -4.30 9.05
CA CYS A 104 2.35 -5.74 9.27
C CYS A 104 3.41 -6.18 10.28
N GLU A 105 3.22 -7.38 10.84
CA GLU A 105 4.20 -8.14 11.58
C GLU A 105 4.73 -9.34 10.78
N GLY A 106 4.06 -9.75 9.70
CA GLY A 106 4.49 -10.85 8.84
C GLY A 106 4.26 -10.61 7.36
N ALA A 107 4.96 -11.38 6.54
CA ALA A 107 4.79 -11.40 5.09
C ALA A 107 4.82 -12.83 4.57
N ILE A 108 3.85 -13.17 3.72
CA ILE A 108 3.86 -14.43 2.96
C ILE A 108 4.64 -14.18 1.68
N LEU A 109 5.76 -14.86 1.50
CA LEU A 109 6.56 -14.81 0.28
C LEU A 109 6.11 -15.92 -0.67
N VAL A 110 5.42 -15.56 -1.74
CA VAL A 110 4.95 -16.51 -2.74
C VAL A 110 5.96 -16.62 -3.88
N VAL A 111 6.48 -17.82 -4.09
CA VAL A 111 7.42 -18.14 -5.17
C VAL A 111 6.83 -19.23 -6.05
N ASP A 112 6.87 -19.04 -7.37
CA ASP A 112 6.42 -20.01 -8.36
C ASP A 112 7.37 -21.22 -8.39
N ALA A 113 6.83 -22.42 -8.24
CA ALA A 113 7.60 -23.67 -8.22
C ALA A 113 8.34 -23.99 -9.55
N ALA A 114 7.92 -23.39 -10.65
CA ALA A 114 8.56 -23.56 -11.96
C ALA A 114 9.56 -22.44 -12.28
N GLN A 115 9.22 -21.19 -11.96
CA GLN A 115 10.05 -20.01 -12.29
C GLN A 115 11.15 -19.78 -11.25
N GLY A 116 10.85 -19.96 -9.97
CA GLY A 116 11.78 -19.68 -8.87
C GLY A 116 11.84 -18.19 -8.51
N ILE A 117 13.01 -17.72 -8.06
CA ILE A 117 13.20 -16.35 -7.58
C ILE A 117 13.47 -15.41 -8.74
N GLU A 118 12.75 -14.30 -8.74
CA GLU A 118 12.88 -13.20 -9.70
C GLU A 118 13.36 -11.92 -9.01
N ALA A 119 13.84 -10.94 -9.79
CA ALA A 119 14.41 -9.70 -9.26
C ALA A 119 13.46 -8.91 -8.33
N GLN A 120 12.16 -8.87 -8.65
CA GLN A 120 11.15 -8.21 -7.81
C GLN A 120 10.91 -8.97 -6.50
N THR A 121 11.08 -10.30 -6.48
CA THR A 121 11.02 -11.09 -5.26
C THR A 121 12.05 -10.60 -4.25
N LEU A 122 13.30 -10.43 -4.68
CA LEU A 122 14.39 -9.92 -3.84
C LEU A 122 14.10 -8.52 -3.31
N ALA A 123 13.67 -7.59 -4.18
CA ALA A 123 13.34 -6.24 -3.78
C ALA A 123 12.27 -6.20 -2.68
N ASN A 124 11.19 -6.97 -2.82
CA ASN A 124 10.10 -7.05 -1.85
C ASN A 124 10.54 -7.71 -0.54
N VAL A 125 11.41 -8.73 -0.59
CA VAL A 125 11.97 -9.37 0.60
C VAL A 125 12.83 -8.40 1.40
N TYR A 126 13.69 -7.61 0.74
CA TYR A 126 14.49 -6.61 1.44
C TYR A 126 13.62 -5.56 2.13
N LEU A 127 12.54 -5.12 1.48
CA LEU A 127 11.56 -4.21 2.12
C LEU A 127 10.88 -4.85 3.34
N ALA A 128 10.58 -6.15 3.30
CA ALA A 128 10.02 -6.86 4.44
C ALA A 128 11.04 -6.98 5.59
N LEU A 129 12.29 -7.29 5.28
CA LEU A 129 13.38 -7.34 6.26
C LEU A 129 13.68 -5.97 6.88
N ASP A 130 13.64 -4.90 6.10
CA ASP A 130 13.82 -3.52 6.59
C ASP A 130 12.72 -3.09 7.58
N ASN A 131 11.56 -3.77 7.56
CA ASN A 131 10.46 -3.58 8.51
C ASN A 131 10.41 -4.65 9.62
N ASP A 132 11.47 -5.46 9.78
CA ASP A 132 11.58 -6.53 10.80
C ASP A 132 10.41 -7.55 10.74
N LEU A 133 9.89 -7.86 9.54
CA LEU A 133 8.77 -8.79 9.39
C LEU A 133 9.24 -10.25 9.45
N GLU A 134 8.39 -11.09 10.05
CA GLU A 134 8.49 -12.55 9.89
C GLU A 134 8.09 -12.94 8.47
N ILE A 135 9.00 -13.57 7.72
CA ILE A 135 8.75 -13.95 6.32
C ILE A 135 8.47 -15.44 6.22
N LEU A 136 7.29 -15.77 5.70
CA LEU A 136 6.84 -17.16 5.51
C LEU A 136 6.94 -17.55 4.03
N PRO A 137 7.92 -18.36 3.62
CA PRO A 137 8.03 -18.84 2.24
C PRO A 137 6.89 -19.82 1.89
N VAL A 138 6.27 -19.57 0.73
CA VAL A 138 5.25 -20.46 0.12
C VAL A 138 5.66 -20.74 -1.31
N ILE A 139 5.85 -22.02 -1.64
CA ILE A 139 6.16 -22.46 -2.99
C ILE A 139 4.86 -22.84 -3.67
N ASN A 140 4.41 -21.98 -4.57
CA ASN A 140 3.11 -22.06 -5.23
C ASN A 140 3.20 -22.73 -6.60
N LYS A 141 2.04 -23.13 -7.14
CA LYS A 141 1.88 -23.77 -8.45
C LYS A 141 2.57 -25.13 -8.57
N ILE A 142 2.59 -25.91 -7.49
CA ILE A 142 3.15 -27.27 -7.48
C ILE A 142 2.40 -28.22 -8.42
N ASP A 143 1.22 -27.84 -8.89
CA ASP A 143 0.39 -28.59 -9.85
C ASP A 143 0.90 -28.48 -11.30
N LEU A 144 1.85 -27.59 -11.58
CA LEU A 144 2.40 -27.44 -12.93
C LEU A 144 3.38 -28.58 -13.27
N PRO A 145 3.37 -29.08 -14.54
CA PRO A 145 4.30 -30.14 -14.96
C PRO A 145 5.78 -29.76 -14.83
N ALA A 146 6.11 -28.47 -14.92
CA ALA A 146 7.47 -27.94 -14.80
C ALA A 146 7.86 -27.56 -13.36
N ALA A 147 6.99 -27.83 -12.37
CA ALA A 147 7.25 -27.50 -10.98
C ALA A 147 8.41 -28.32 -10.41
N ASP A 148 9.35 -27.65 -9.76
CA ASP A 148 10.47 -28.25 -9.03
C ASP A 148 10.60 -27.56 -7.65
N PRO A 149 9.77 -27.95 -6.67
CA PRO A 149 9.75 -27.32 -5.37
C PRO A 149 11.08 -27.40 -4.61
N GLU A 150 11.83 -28.52 -4.75
CA GLU A 150 13.09 -28.68 -4.02
C GLU A 150 14.18 -27.75 -4.56
N ARG A 151 14.25 -27.55 -5.88
CA ARG A 151 15.12 -26.54 -6.48
C ARG A 151 14.80 -25.15 -5.95
N VAL A 152 13.50 -24.78 -5.91
CA VAL A 152 13.05 -23.47 -5.47
C VAL A 152 13.32 -23.26 -3.97
N ARG A 153 13.17 -24.29 -3.13
CA ARG A 153 13.60 -24.23 -1.72
C ARG A 153 15.07 -23.86 -1.59
N THR A 154 15.93 -24.58 -2.32
CA THR A 154 17.37 -24.28 -2.34
C THR A 154 17.66 -22.87 -2.82
N GLU A 155 16.96 -22.39 -3.85
CA GLU A 155 17.10 -21.00 -4.31
C GLU A 155 16.70 -19.99 -3.22
N VAL A 156 15.64 -20.23 -2.47
CA VAL A 156 15.22 -19.35 -1.36
C VAL A 156 16.28 -19.29 -0.28
N GLU A 157 16.88 -20.44 0.07
CA GLU A 157 17.93 -20.53 1.08
C GLU A 157 19.25 -19.88 0.61
N ASP A 158 19.70 -20.20 -0.61
CA ASP A 158 20.99 -19.76 -1.13
C ASP A 158 21.01 -18.29 -1.58
N VAL A 159 19.92 -17.83 -2.19
CA VAL A 159 19.84 -16.48 -2.80
C VAL A 159 19.32 -15.43 -1.81
N ILE A 160 18.29 -15.78 -1.03
CA ILE A 160 17.65 -14.86 -0.09
C ILE A 160 18.25 -15.01 1.32
N GLY A 161 18.66 -16.22 1.69
CA GLY A 161 19.15 -16.54 3.04
C GLY A 161 18.01 -16.80 4.04
N LEU A 162 16.80 -17.07 3.58
CA LEU A 162 15.67 -17.48 4.42
C LEU A 162 15.63 -18.99 4.58
N ASP A 163 15.32 -19.47 5.79
CA ASP A 163 15.04 -20.89 6.00
C ASP A 163 13.76 -21.29 5.27
N ALA A 164 13.88 -22.12 4.25
CA ALA A 164 12.77 -22.65 3.46
C ALA A 164 12.45 -24.14 3.78
N SER A 165 13.08 -24.72 4.81
CA SER A 165 12.87 -26.12 5.20
C SER A 165 11.39 -26.42 5.52
N GLU A 166 10.68 -25.45 6.10
CA GLU A 166 9.26 -25.53 6.42
C GLU A 166 8.36 -24.75 5.45
N ALA A 167 8.89 -24.38 4.27
CA ALA A 167 8.10 -23.69 3.25
C ALA A 167 6.87 -24.54 2.84
N VAL A 168 5.69 -23.92 2.87
CA VAL A 168 4.47 -24.61 2.47
C VAL A 168 4.46 -24.82 0.96
N LEU A 169 4.21 -26.05 0.55
CA LEU A 169 3.98 -26.41 -0.85
C LEU A 169 2.50 -26.23 -1.18
N ALA A 170 2.20 -25.32 -2.10
CA ALA A 170 0.83 -24.91 -2.39
C ALA A 170 0.50 -24.91 -3.88
N SER A 171 -0.77 -25.08 -4.17
CA SER A 171 -1.39 -24.70 -5.43
C SER A 171 -2.63 -23.87 -5.10
N ALA A 172 -2.50 -22.56 -5.17
CA ALA A 172 -3.63 -21.64 -4.95
C ALA A 172 -4.77 -21.95 -5.91
N LYS A 173 -4.47 -22.29 -7.16
CA LYS A 173 -5.47 -22.66 -8.17
C LYS A 173 -6.25 -23.91 -7.78
N ALA A 174 -5.59 -24.93 -7.26
CA ALA A 174 -6.20 -26.20 -6.84
C ALA A 174 -6.70 -26.21 -5.39
N GLY A 175 -6.43 -25.15 -4.61
CA GLY A 175 -6.80 -25.07 -3.20
C GLY A 175 -5.94 -25.95 -2.27
N ILE A 176 -4.72 -26.31 -2.71
CA ILE A 176 -3.80 -27.17 -1.95
C ILE A 176 -2.89 -26.29 -1.08
N GLY A 177 -2.66 -26.69 0.18
CA GLY A 177 -1.73 -26.03 1.10
C GLY A 177 -2.27 -24.77 1.76
N ILE A 178 -3.53 -24.37 1.51
CA ILE A 178 -4.09 -23.12 2.04
C ILE A 178 -4.25 -23.16 3.56
N GLU A 179 -4.73 -24.28 4.11
CA GLU A 179 -4.88 -24.44 5.56
C GLU A 179 -3.53 -24.43 6.27
N GLU A 180 -2.52 -25.06 5.69
CA GLU A 180 -1.15 -25.07 6.21
C GLU A 180 -0.56 -23.65 6.26
N ILE A 181 -0.83 -22.83 5.24
CA ILE A 181 -0.42 -21.41 5.24
C ILE A 181 -1.11 -20.66 6.39
N LEU A 182 -2.42 -20.83 6.58
CA LEU A 182 -3.16 -20.16 7.66
C LEU A 182 -2.66 -20.57 9.05
N GLU A 183 -2.36 -21.87 9.25
CA GLU A 183 -1.79 -22.37 10.50
C GLU A 183 -0.38 -21.79 10.74
N GLN A 184 0.47 -21.70 9.71
CA GLN A 184 1.78 -21.06 9.85
C GLN A 184 1.69 -19.57 10.21
N ILE A 185 0.69 -18.85 9.68
CA ILE A 185 0.43 -17.46 10.09
C ILE A 185 0.13 -17.38 11.57
N VAL A 186 -0.73 -18.26 12.09
CA VAL A 186 -1.06 -18.31 13.52
C VAL A 186 0.18 -18.59 14.37
N GLU A 187 1.01 -19.54 13.96
CA GLU A 187 2.15 -20.04 14.72
C GLU A 187 3.35 -19.08 14.69
N LYS A 188 3.68 -18.54 13.51
CA LYS A 188 4.94 -17.83 13.28
C LYS A 188 4.83 -16.32 13.24
N VAL A 189 3.72 -15.75 12.72
CA VAL A 189 3.55 -14.31 12.71
C VAL A 189 3.30 -13.82 14.13
N PRO A 190 4.11 -12.91 14.68
CA PRO A 190 3.91 -12.43 16.03
C PRO A 190 2.63 -11.60 16.15
N ALA A 191 2.05 -11.59 17.34
CA ALA A 191 0.99 -10.64 17.66
C ALA A 191 1.54 -9.21 17.65
N PRO A 192 0.71 -8.20 17.29
CA PRO A 192 1.14 -6.82 17.29
C PRO A 192 1.56 -6.36 18.67
N THR A 193 2.66 -5.64 18.73
CA THR A 193 3.16 -4.99 19.95
C THR A 193 2.43 -3.66 20.19
N GLY A 194 2.66 -3.04 21.34
CA GLY A 194 2.07 -1.75 21.73
C GLY A 194 1.19 -1.87 22.98
N ASP A 195 0.81 -0.72 23.52
CA ASP A 195 0.03 -0.65 24.77
C ASP A 195 -1.31 0.03 24.52
N VAL A 196 -2.38 -0.73 24.72
CA VAL A 196 -3.76 -0.22 24.59
C VAL A 196 -4.14 0.83 25.64
N ALA A 197 -3.39 0.92 26.75
CA ALA A 197 -3.59 1.92 27.78
C ALA A 197 -2.82 3.24 27.55
N ALA A 198 -1.89 3.24 26.58
CA ALA A 198 -1.12 4.42 26.22
C ALA A 198 -1.97 5.44 25.42
N PRO A 199 -1.52 6.70 25.31
CA PRO A 199 -2.11 7.66 24.36
C PRO A 199 -2.20 7.10 22.96
N LEU A 200 -3.26 7.44 22.23
CA LEU A 200 -3.46 6.98 20.85
C LEU A 200 -2.30 7.38 19.94
N GLN A 201 -1.77 6.41 19.26
CA GLN A 201 -0.89 6.59 18.10
C GLN A 201 -1.37 5.65 17.00
N ALA A 202 -1.94 6.20 15.95
CA ALA A 202 -2.33 5.45 14.76
C ALA A 202 -1.62 6.01 13.53
N LEU A 203 -0.98 5.14 12.77
CA LEU A 203 -0.25 5.50 11.56
C LEU A 203 -1.19 5.48 10.36
N ILE A 204 -1.27 6.58 9.62
CA ILE A 204 -2.02 6.64 8.36
C ILE A 204 -1.16 5.97 7.28
N PHE A 205 -1.59 4.79 6.80
CA PHE A 205 -0.87 4.10 5.72
C PHE A 205 -1.51 4.32 4.34
N ASP A 206 -2.79 4.72 4.31
CA ASP A 206 -3.50 5.11 3.10
C ASP A 206 -4.66 6.05 3.43
N SER A 207 -5.26 6.69 2.42
CA SER A 207 -6.49 7.46 2.59
C SER A 207 -7.28 7.53 1.30
N VAL A 208 -8.59 7.67 1.43
CA VAL A 208 -9.55 7.69 0.30
C VAL A 208 -10.48 8.88 0.46
N TYR A 209 -10.75 9.58 -0.62
CA TYR A 209 -11.77 10.62 -0.63
C TYR A 209 -13.14 10.03 -0.95
N ASP A 210 -14.09 10.21 -0.04
CA ASP A 210 -15.49 9.87 -0.22
C ASP A 210 -16.31 11.19 -0.36
N PRO A 211 -17.13 11.37 -1.41
CA PRO A 211 -17.88 12.61 -1.60
C PRO A 211 -18.84 12.97 -0.47
N TYR A 212 -19.28 11.97 0.30
CA TYR A 212 -20.25 12.14 1.39
C TYR A 212 -19.59 12.25 2.75
N ARG A 213 -18.54 11.45 3.00
CA ARG A 213 -17.85 11.34 4.29
C ARG A 213 -16.57 12.17 4.37
N GLY A 214 -16.10 12.72 3.26
CA GLY A 214 -14.81 13.40 3.16
C GLY A 214 -13.64 12.42 3.07
N VAL A 215 -12.47 12.81 3.59
CA VAL A 215 -11.30 11.92 3.62
C VAL A 215 -11.50 10.86 4.69
N ILE A 216 -11.40 9.60 4.27
CA ILE A 216 -11.39 8.41 5.12
C ILE A 216 -9.93 8.00 5.30
N LEU A 217 -9.45 8.01 6.53
CA LEU A 217 -8.09 7.62 6.87
C LEU A 217 -8.02 6.11 7.07
N GLN A 218 -7.14 5.42 6.38
CA GLN A 218 -6.81 4.02 6.65
C GLN A 218 -5.62 3.99 7.61
N VAL A 219 -5.80 3.35 8.76
CA VAL A 219 -4.86 3.45 9.86
C VAL A 219 -4.48 2.09 10.43
N ARG A 220 -3.23 1.99 10.88
CA ARG A 220 -2.76 0.97 11.80
C ARG A 220 -2.67 1.58 13.21
N VAL A 221 -3.44 1.07 14.15
CA VAL A 221 -3.36 1.49 15.56
C VAL A 221 -2.16 0.81 16.22
N VAL A 222 -1.16 1.59 16.59
CA VAL A 222 0.06 1.11 17.25
C VAL A 222 -0.11 1.14 18.76
N ASN A 223 -0.64 2.22 19.32
CA ASN A 223 -0.92 2.37 20.75
C ASN A 223 -2.31 2.98 20.98
N GLY A 224 -2.91 2.66 22.10
CA GLY A 224 -4.17 3.28 22.52
C GLY A 224 -5.41 2.74 21.81
N MET A 225 -6.43 3.56 21.77
CA MET A 225 -7.75 3.24 21.22
C MET A 225 -8.43 4.50 20.71
N VAL A 226 -9.23 4.37 19.66
CA VAL A 226 -10.09 5.43 19.09
C VAL A 226 -11.51 4.89 18.86
N LYS A 227 -12.51 5.74 19.06
CA LYS A 227 -13.93 5.41 18.88
C LYS A 227 -14.71 6.60 18.31
N PRO A 228 -15.92 6.37 17.77
CA PRO A 228 -16.82 7.46 17.39
C PRO A 228 -17.09 8.41 18.56
N GLY A 229 -17.09 9.72 18.27
CA GLY A 229 -17.23 10.78 19.26
C GLY A 229 -15.93 11.29 19.88
N ASP A 230 -14.80 10.63 19.63
CA ASP A 230 -13.50 11.16 20.01
C ASP A 230 -13.10 12.31 19.07
N THR A 231 -12.31 13.25 19.60
CA THR A 231 -11.67 14.30 18.79
C THR A 231 -10.21 13.88 18.54
N ILE A 232 -9.89 13.57 17.28
CA ILE A 232 -8.52 13.25 16.86
C ILE A 232 -7.74 14.50 16.49
N GLN A 233 -6.42 14.39 16.55
CA GLN A 233 -5.48 15.40 16.10
C GLN A 233 -4.47 14.76 15.14
N LEU A 234 -4.23 15.40 14.00
CA LEU A 234 -3.15 15.06 13.08
C LEU A 234 -1.85 15.71 13.60
N MET A 235 -0.84 14.90 13.89
CA MET A 235 0.37 15.40 14.56
C MET A 235 1.25 16.27 13.66
N SER A 236 1.16 16.12 12.32
CA SER A 236 1.96 16.90 11.37
C SER A 236 1.57 18.37 11.31
N ASN A 237 0.29 18.70 11.48
CA ASN A 237 -0.23 20.06 11.32
C ASN A 237 -1.06 20.55 12.50
N GLY A 238 -1.30 19.73 13.52
CA GLY A 238 -2.04 20.04 14.72
C GLY A 238 -3.56 20.22 14.53
N LYS A 239 -4.10 19.97 13.34
CA LYS A 239 -5.54 20.07 13.08
C LYS A 239 -6.31 18.98 13.77
N THR A 240 -7.50 19.34 14.26
CA THR A 240 -8.38 18.44 15.00
C THR A 240 -9.68 18.19 14.24
N PHE A 241 -10.20 16.96 14.39
CA PHE A 241 -11.42 16.52 13.74
C PHE A 241 -12.20 15.58 14.65
N ASP A 242 -13.54 15.67 14.61
CA ASP A 242 -14.39 14.78 15.38
C ASP A 242 -14.66 13.50 14.62
N VAL A 243 -14.39 12.37 15.25
CA VAL A 243 -14.58 11.04 14.68
C VAL A 243 -16.08 10.74 14.57
N THR A 244 -16.56 10.54 13.38
CA THR A 244 -17.95 10.17 13.11
C THR A 244 -18.13 8.65 13.07
N GLU A 245 -17.13 7.94 12.58
CA GLU A 245 -17.16 6.48 12.41
C GLU A 245 -15.74 5.92 12.45
N VAL A 246 -15.60 4.74 13.03
CA VAL A 246 -14.44 3.88 12.87
C VAL A 246 -14.89 2.51 12.39
N GLY A 247 -14.07 1.78 11.68
CA GLY A 247 -14.44 0.47 11.18
C GLY A 247 -13.30 -0.25 10.46
N ILE A 248 -13.67 -1.36 9.85
CA ILE A 248 -12.79 -2.26 9.11
C ILE A 248 -13.37 -2.54 7.72
N PHE A 249 -12.61 -3.18 6.86
CA PHE A 249 -13.08 -3.70 5.57
C PHE A 249 -13.15 -5.23 5.61
N THR A 250 -14.27 -5.81 5.08
CA THR A 250 -14.55 -7.26 5.04
C THR A 250 -15.27 -7.71 3.78
N PRO A 251 -14.85 -7.54 2.57
CA PRO A 251 -14.19 -6.48 1.81
C PRO A 251 -14.92 -5.13 1.83
N LYS A 252 -16.22 -5.11 2.21
CA LYS A 252 -17.00 -3.87 2.37
C LYS A 252 -16.69 -3.21 3.70
N ALA A 253 -16.81 -1.90 3.77
CA ALA A 253 -16.68 -1.16 5.02
C ALA A 253 -17.74 -1.59 6.04
N VAL A 254 -17.30 -1.93 7.25
CA VAL A 254 -18.14 -2.32 8.37
C VAL A 254 -17.75 -1.48 9.59
N GLY A 255 -18.72 -0.72 10.11
CA GLY A 255 -18.52 0.08 11.34
C GLY A 255 -18.20 -0.78 12.55
N ARG A 256 -17.38 -0.23 13.42
CA ARG A 256 -16.99 -0.82 14.72
C ARG A 256 -17.22 0.18 15.85
N ASP A 257 -17.34 -0.34 17.07
CA ASP A 257 -17.46 0.51 18.26
C ASP A 257 -16.13 1.22 18.60
N PHE A 258 -15.01 0.63 18.22
CA PHE A 258 -13.66 1.15 18.43
C PHE A 258 -12.64 0.47 17.49
N LEU A 259 -11.47 1.11 17.37
CA LEU A 259 -10.22 0.48 16.93
C LEU A 259 -9.21 0.61 18.09
N ALA A 260 -8.49 -0.47 18.37
CA ALA A 260 -7.52 -0.54 19.45
C ALA A 260 -6.15 -1.00 18.96
N THR A 261 -5.15 -0.98 19.82
CA THR A 261 -3.79 -1.45 19.52
C THR A 261 -3.79 -2.78 18.75
N GLY A 262 -3.12 -2.79 17.63
CA GLY A 262 -3.03 -3.93 16.71
C GLY A 262 -4.02 -3.88 15.56
N ASP A 263 -5.10 -3.12 15.66
CA ASP A 263 -6.11 -3.07 14.60
C ASP A 263 -5.61 -2.33 13.35
N VAL A 264 -6.03 -2.85 12.21
CA VAL A 264 -5.95 -2.19 10.90
C VAL A 264 -7.38 -1.89 10.46
N GLY A 265 -7.68 -0.62 10.24
CA GLY A 265 -9.03 -0.21 9.92
C GLY A 265 -9.10 1.21 9.37
N TYR A 266 -10.27 1.84 9.45
CA TYR A 266 -10.45 3.21 8.97
C TYR A 266 -11.07 4.13 10.02
N ILE A 267 -10.77 5.41 9.88
CA ILE A 267 -11.36 6.51 10.66
C ILE A 267 -12.00 7.49 9.66
N ALA A 268 -13.30 7.77 9.85
CA ALA A 268 -14.00 8.86 9.18
C ALA A 268 -14.23 9.99 10.20
N ALA A 269 -13.78 11.19 9.86
CA ALA A 269 -13.84 12.35 10.75
C ALA A 269 -14.28 13.63 10.02
N SER A 270 -15.08 13.50 8.96
CA SER A 270 -15.61 14.61 8.15
C SER A 270 -14.54 15.60 7.65
N ILE A 271 -13.36 15.10 7.34
CA ILE A 271 -12.24 15.89 6.82
C ILE A 271 -12.55 16.27 5.38
N LYS A 272 -12.79 17.55 5.12
CA LYS A 272 -13.23 18.03 3.79
C LYS A 272 -12.06 18.42 2.90
N THR A 273 -10.96 18.87 3.47
CA THR A 273 -9.80 19.38 2.75
C THR A 273 -8.76 18.26 2.62
N VAL A 274 -8.53 17.83 1.40
CA VAL A 274 -7.56 16.76 1.04
C VAL A 274 -6.16 17.14 1.56
N ALA A 275 -5.74 18.37 1.36
CA ALA A 275 -4.43 18.87 1.78
C ALA A 275 -4.18 18.84 3.31
N ASP A 276 -5.22 18.61 4.12
CA ASP A 276 -5.09 18.52 5.57
C ASP A 276 -4.55 17.15 6.03
N THR A 277 -4.63 16.14 5.17
CA THR A 277 -4.22 14.78 5.48
C THR A 277 -2.98 14.38 4.70
N ARG A 278 -2.14 13.58 5.32
CA ARG A 278 -0.91 13.09 4.72
C ARG A 278 -0.68 11.63 5.12
N VAL A 279 -0.38 10.80 4.14
CA VAL A 279 0.07 9.42 4.39
C VAL A 279 1.40 9.46 5.16
N GLY A 280 1.54 8.60 6.15
CA GLY A 280 2.67 8.59 7.08
C GLY A 280 2.52 9.51 8.28
N ASP A 281 1.42 10.29 8.38
CA ASP A 281 1.13 11.09 9.57
C ASP A 281 0.61 10.21 10.71
N THR A 282 0.75 10.71 11.93
CA THR A 282 0.26 10.07 13.14
C THR A 282 -1.02 10.74 13.60
N VAL A 283 -2.04 9.94 13.84
CA VAL A 283 -3.28 10.33 14.49
C VAL A 283 -3.16 10.10 16.00
N THR A 284 -3.50 11.11 16.79
CA THR A 284 -3.60 11.03 18.26
C THR A 284 -4.91 11.59 18.73
N LEU A 285 -5.23 11.47 20.05
CA LEU A 285 -6.40 12.11 20.64
C LEU A 285 -6.06 13.54 21.07
N ALA A 286 -6.88 14.51 20.71
CA ALA A 286 -6.71 15.91 21.13
C ALA A 286 -6.78 16.10 22.65
N THR A 287 -7.53 15.24 23.36
CA THR A 287 -7.71 15.28 24.80
C THR A 287 -6.56 14.65 25.60
N ASN A 288 -5.80 13.73 24.96
CA ASN A 288 -4.64 13.06 25.55
C ASN A 288 -3.63 12.75 24.43
N PRO A 289 -2.93 13.78 23.91
CA PRO A 289 -2.05 13.60 22.78
C PRO A 289 -0.79 12.80 23.15
N ALA A 290 -0.33 11.97 22.20
CA ALA A 290 0.96 11.32 22.31
C ALA A 290 2.09 12.35 22.29
N ALA A 291 3.19 12.07 22.99
CA ALA A 291 4.33 12.99 23.10
C ALA A 291 5.10 13.12 21.78
N GLU A 292 5.20 12.02 21.04
CA GLU A 292 5.98 11.96 19.78
C GLU A 292 5.16 11.26 18.68
N PRO A 293 5.33 11.67 17.40
CA PRO A 293 4.72 10.96 16.29
C PRO A 293 5.42 9.63 16.05
N LEU A 294 4.73 8.71 15.39
CA LEU A 294 5.34 7.50 14.84
C LEU A 294 6.30 7.87 13.70
N HIS A 295 7.27 6.98 13.46
CA HIS A 295 8.10 7.14 12.27
C HIS A 295 7.23 7.03 11.02
N GLY A 296 7.20 8.13 10.25
CA GLY A 296 6.50 8.18 8.98
C GLY A 296 7.28 7.48 7.87
N TYR A 297 6.67 7.45 6.68
CA TYR A 297 7.31 6.84 5.52
C TYR A 297 8.37 7.74 4.90
N LYS A 298 9.41 7.10 4.35
CA LYS A 298 10.44 7.78 3.56
C LYS A 298 9.81 8.31 2.27
N GLN A 299 9.96 9.59 1.97
CA GLN A 299 9.49 10.12 0.69
C GLN A 299 10.32 9.50 -0.45
N MET A 300 9.62 9.04 -1.48
CA MET A 300 10.25 8.57 -2.71
C MET A 300 10.39 9.74 -3.68
N ASN A 301 11.53 9.81 -4.34
CA ASN A 301 11.75 10.79 -5.39
C ASN A 301 11.23 10.23 -6.72
N PRO A 302 10.50 11.03 -7.50
CA PRO A 302 10.10 10.63 -8.84
C PRO A 302 11.31 10.32 -9.73
N MET A 303 11.14 9.31 -10.58
CA MET A 303 12.16 8.87 -11.53
C MET A 303 11.84 9.29 -12.98
N VAL A 304 10.56 9.52 -13.27
CA VAL A 304 10.05 9.89 -14.59
C VAL A 304 9.14 11.09 -14.46
N PHE A 305 9.28 12.05 -15.36
CA PHE A 305 8.45 13.26 -15.39
C PHE A 305 7.74 13.38 -16.74
N ALA A 306 6.48 13.81 -16.73
CA ALA A 306 5.73 14.16 -17.92
C ALA A 306 4.77 15.32 -17.64
N GLY A 307 4.50 16.12 -18.66
CA GLY A 307 3.45 17.14 -18.61
C GLY A 307 2.10 16.53 -18.92
N LEU A 308 1.11 16.81 -18.11
CA LEU A 308 -0.31 16.44 -18.29
C LEU A 308 -1.11 17.70 -18.62
N TYR A 309 -1.75 17.73 -19.77
CA TYR A 309 -2.53 18.86 -20.24
C TYR A 309 -3.95 18.38 -20.59
N PRO A 310 -5.00 19.05 -20.10
CA PRO A 310 -6.35 18.71 -20.49
C PRO A 310 -6.58 19.13 -21.95
N ILE A 311 -7.26 18.29 -22.74
CA ILE A 311 -7.61 18.62 -24.14
C ILE A 311 -8.49 19.87 -24.15
N GLU A 312 -9.45 19.95 -23.24
CA GLU A 312 -10.29 21.11 -23.04
C GLU A 312 -9.69 22.06 -22.00
N SER A 313 -9.27 23.27 -22.38
CA SER A 313 -8.59 24.21 -21.49
C SER A 313 -9.43 24.64 -20.26
N ASN A 314 -10.77 24.57 -20.33
CA ASN A 314 -11.67 24.82 -19.21
C ASN A 314 -11.61 23.73 -18.13
N LYS A 315 -11.05 22.54 -18.44
CA LYS A 315 -10.86 21.42 -17.51
C LYS A 315 -9.59 21.52 -16.63
N TYR A 316 -8.83 22.60 -16.70
CA TYR A 316 -7.61 22.78 -15.90
C TYR A 316 -7.86 22.65 -14.39
N ASN A 317 -8.92 23.27 -13.88
CA ASN A 317 -9.27 23.18 -12.45
C ASN A 317 -9.75 21.77 -12.08
N ASP A 318 -10.51 21.12 -12.95
CA ASP A 318 -10.96 19.74 -12.75
C ASP A 318 -9.75 18.79 -12.67
N LEU A 319 -8.76 18.98 -13.56
CA LEU A 319 -7.52 18.20 -13.55
C LEU A 319 -6.73 18.42 -12.25
N ARG A 320 -6.63 19.66 -11.76
CA ARG A 320 -5.98 19.95 -10.48
C ARG A 320 -6.66 19.20 -9.33
N GLU A 321 -7.99 19.30 -9.21
CA GLU A 321 -8.74 18.61 -8.17
C GLU A 321 -8.61 17.09 -8.27
N ALA A 322 -8.59 16.55 -9.49
CA ALA A 322 -8.39 15.12 -9.71
C ALA A 322 -6.99 14.67 -9.26
N LEU A 323 -5.93 15.42 -9.60
CA LEU A 323 -4.57 15.14 -9.15
C LEU A 323 -4.43 15.21 -7.63
N GLU A 324 -5.06 16.21 -6.98
CA GLU A 324 -5.10 16.33 -5.52
C GLU A 324 -5.78 15.11 -4.87
N LYS A 325 -6.89 14.62 -5.45
CA LYS A 325 -7.59 13.42 -4.98
C LYS A 325 -6.78 12.14 -5.21
N LEU A 326 -6.10 12.03 -6.35
CA LEU A 326 -5.21 10.88 -6.61
C LEU A 326 -4.04 10.84 -5.64
N GLN A 327 -3.46 11.99 -5.32
CA GLN A 327 -2.32 12.10 -4.39
C GLN A 327 -2.65 11.61 -2.97
N LEU A 328 -3.93 11.58 -2.58
CA LEU A 328 -4.36 10.96 -1.31
C LEU A 328 -4.07 9.47 -1.23
N ASN A 329 -4.35 8.77 -2.33
CA ASN A 329 -4.15 7.32 -2.42
C ASN A 329 -2.74 6.97 -2.89
N ASP A 330 -2.11 7.91 -3.59
CA ASP A 330 -0.80 7.77 -4.20
C ASP A 330 0.10 8.92 -3.76
N ALA A 331 0.69 8.76 -2.58
CA ALA A 331 1.57 9.79 -2.00
C ALA A 331 2.92 9.92 -2.74
N SER A 332 3.20 9.04 -3.71
CA SER A 332 4.37 9.14 -4.57
C SER A 332 4.16 10.09 -5.75
N LEU A 333 2.90 10.34 -6.13
CA LEU A 333 2.54 11.31 -7.17
C LEU A 333 2.90 12.72 -6.75
N GLN A 334 3.76 13.36 -7.49
CA GLN A 334 4.10 14.79 -7.33
C GLN A 334 3.65 15.54 -8.55
N PHE A 335 3.13 16.74 -8.37
CA PHE A 335 2.74 17.60 -9.49
C PHE A 335 2.89 19.07 -9.15
N GLU A 336 3.22 19.85 -10.17
CA GLU A 336 3.34 21.30 -10.12
C GLU A 336 2.70 21.94 -11.35
N PRO A 337 2.17 23.17 -11.27
CA PRO A 337 1.65 23.86 -12.43
C PRO A 337 2.71 24.06 -13.51
N GLU A 338 2.36 23.79 -14.76
CA GLU A 338 3.21 24.00 -15.93
C GLU A 338 2.43 24.71 -17.04
N THR A 339 3.14 25.49 -17.86
CA THR A 339 2.55 26.17 -19.01
C THR A 339 3.33 25.83 -20.26
N SER A 340 2.64 25.30 -21.27
CA SER A 340 3.18 25.07 -22.60
C SER A 340 2.66 26.10 -23.60
N GLN A 341 3.52 26.62 -24.47
CA GLN A 341 3.09 27.52 -25.52
C GLN A 341 2.13 26.86 -26.53
N ALA A 342 2.27 25.55 -26.73
CA ALA A 342 1.45 24.78 -27.66
C ALA A 342 0.20 24.19 -27.02
N LEU A 343 0.26 23.75 -25.74
CA LEU A 343 -0.79 22.98 -25.07
C LEU A 343 -1.54 23.82 -24.00
N GLY A 344 -1.07 25.01 -23.67
CA GLY A 344 -1.68 25.86 -22.66
C GLY A 344 -1.27 25.50 -21.24
N PHE A 345 -2.22 25.59 -20.29
CA PHE A 345 -1.99 25.32 -18.89
C PHE A 345 -2.19 23.82 -18.59
N GLY A 346 -1.26 23.28 -17.82
CA GLY A 346 -1.26 21.88 -17.38
C GLY A 346 -0.45 21.69 -16.11
N PHE A 347 -0.02 20.46 -15.88
CA PHE A 347 0.79 20.11 -14.71
C PHE A 347 1.97 19.25 -15.15
N ARG A 348 3.15 19.57 -14.63
CA ARG A 348 4.29 18.68 -14.65
C ARG A 348 4.13 17.69 -13.53
N CYS A 349 4.07 16.41 -13.86
CA CYS A 349 3.88 15.33 -12.92
C CYS A 349 5.13 14.45 -12.83
N GLY A 350 5.49 14.04 -11.62
CA GLY A 350 6.56 13.10 -11.33
C GLY A 350 6.00 11.74 -10.92
N PHE A 351 6.58 10.67 -11.49
CA PHE A 351 6.14 9.29 -11.34
C PHE A 351 7.31 8.40 -10.93
N LEU A 352 7.04 7.27 -10.26
CA LEU A 352 8.06 6.29 -9.89
C LEU A 352 8.57 5.47 -11.09
N GLY A 353 7.76 5.32 -12.14
CA GLY A 353 8.12 4.60 -13.35
C GLY A 353 7.10 4.80 -14.47
N LEU A 354 7.31 4.11 -15.60
CA LEU A 354 6.44 4.23 -16.76
C LEU A 354 5.06 3.60 -16.55
N LEU A 355 4.98 2.47 -15.84
CA LEU A 355 3.71 1.83 -15.53
C LEU A 355 2.89 2.70 -14.56
N HIS A 356 3.55 3.30 -13.56
CA HIS A 356 2.90 4.25 -12.66
C HIS A 356 2.29 5.42 -13.44
N MET A 357 3.05 5.99 -14.39
CA MET A 357 2.60 7.08 -15.26
C MET A 357 1.35 6.68 -16.07
N ASP A 358 1.37 5.52 -16.71
CA ASP A 358 0.24 4.99 -17.48
C ASP A 358 -1.01 4.78 -16.61
N VAL A 359 -0.83 4.24 -15.41
CA VAL A 359 -1.92 4.01 -14.45
C VAL A 359 -2.56 5.33 -14.03
N ILE A 360 -1.76 6.35 -13.71
CA ILE A 360 -2.29 7.67 -13.32
C ILE A 360 -3.05 8.31 -14.47
N GLN A 361 -2.53 8.24 -15.71
CA GLN A 361 -3.25 8.73 -16.88
C GLN A 361 -4.62 8.04 -17.04
N GLU A 362 -4.65 6.71 -17.05
CA GLU A 362 -5.90 5.97 -17.21
C GLU A 362 -6.90 6.24 -16.08
N ARG A 363 -6.42 6.42 -14.85
CA ARG A 363 -7.28 6.80 -13.73
C ARG A 363 -7.89 8.19 -13.90
N LEU A 364 -7.13 9.17 -14.37
CA LEU A 364 -7.64 10.51 -14.67
C LEU A 364 -8.70 10.47 -15.75
N GLU A 365 -8.50 9.68 -16.79
CA GLU A 365 -9.44 9.51 -17.89
C GLU A 365 -10.72 8.77 -17.45
N ARG A 366 -10.59 7.64 -16.73
CA ARG A 366 -11.74 6.78 -16.39
C ARG A 366 -12.50 7.23 -15.13
N GLU A 367 -11.79 7.62 -14.06
CA GLU A 367 -12.42 7.98 -12.77
C GLU A 367 -12.93 9.43 -12.77
N PHE A 368 -12.21 10.33 -13.46
CA PHE A 368 -12.52 11.76 -13.45
C PHE A 368 -13.03 12.31 -14.79
N ASN A 369 -13.10 11.47 -15.82
CA ASN A 369 -13.59 11.84 -17.16
C ASN A 369 -12.86 13.07 -17.74
N ILE A 370 -11.53 13.05 -17.64
CA ILE A 370 -10.65 14.11 -18.14
C ILE A 370 -9.79 13.55 -19.27
N ASP A 371 -10.05 13.97 -20.50
CA ASP A 371 -9.20 13.62 -21.64
C ASP A 371 -7.91 14.44 -21.61
N LEU A 372 -6.78 13.75 -21.73
CA LEU A 372 -5.45 14.31 -21.51
C LEU A 372 -4.54 14.22 -22.74
N ILE A 373 -3.67 15.20 -22.87
CA ILE A 373 -2.46 15.12 -23.67
C ILE A 373 -1.29 14.95 -22.72
N MET A 374 -0.53 13.89 -22.89
CA MET A 374 0.69 13.63 -22.14
C MET A 374 1.92 13.90 -23.00
N THR A 375 2.91 14.61 -22.46
CA THR A 375 4.18 14.80 -23.13
C THR A 375 5.03 13.54 -23.07
N ALA A 376 6.06 13.44 -23.90
CA ALA A 376 7.04 12.37 -23.79
C ALA A 376 7.68 12.38 -22.39
N PRO A 377 7.91 11.19 -21.78
CA PRO A 377 8.54 11.11 -20.47
C PRO A 377 9.95 11.67 -20.49
N SER A 378 10.35 12.32 -19.40
CA SER A 378 11.68 12.90 -19.20
C SER A 378 12.24 12.47 -17.82
N VAL A 379 13.52 12.66 -17.65
CA VAL A 379 14.27 12.36 -16.43
C VAL A 379 14.86 13.63 -15.83
N ILE A 380 15.39 13.56 -14.61
CA ILE A 380 16.20 14.62 -14.03
C ILE A 380 17.60 14.54 -14.64
N TYR A 381 18.10 15.68 -15.09
CA TYR A 381 19.47 15.83 -15.57
C TYR A 381 20.32 16.50 -14.49
N LYS A 382 21.49 15.94 -14.19
CA LYS A 382 22.52 16.63 -13.43
C LYS A 382 23.36 17.46 -14.40
N VAL A 383 23.27 18.78 -14.25
CA VAL A 383 24.00 19.72 -15.08
C VAL A 383 25.16 20.27 -14.26
N ASN A 384 26.38 19.87 -14.64
CA ASN A 384 27.60 20.41 -14.05
C ASN A 384 27.94 21.72 -14.76
N LEU A 385 28.04 22.83 -13.99
CA LEU A 385 28.39 24.13 -14.54
C LEU A 385 29.90 24.33 -14.57
N THR A 386 30.34 25.27 -15.42
CA THR A 386 31.76 25.63 -15.59
C THR A 386 32.39 26.26 -14.37
N ASP A 387 31.60 26.78 -13.43
CA ASP A 387 32.01 27.32 -12.13
C ASP A 387 32.09 26.27 -11.01
N GLY A 388 31.71 25.01 -11.30
CA GLY A 388 31.73 23.87 -10.38
C GLY A 388 30.42 23.66 -9.60
N GLU A 389 29.39 24.45 -9.85
CA GLU A 389 28.04 24.21 -9.30
C GLU A 389 27.37 23.05 -10.07
N VAL A 390 26.57 22.26 -9.34
CA VAL A 390 25.77 21.16 -9.90
C VAL A 390 24.30 21.46 -9.75
N LEU A 391 23.57 21.49 -10.85
CA LEU A 391 22.13 21.74 -10.88
C LEU A 391 21.39 20.47 -11.22
N ASP A 392 20.37 20.15 -10.48
CA ASP A 392 19.38 19.11 -10.83
C ASP A 392 18.26 19.78 -11.67
N VAL A 393 18.22 19.48 -12.97
CA VAL A 393 17.27 20.05 -13.92
C VAL A 393 16.21 19.00 -14.27
N SER A 394 15.02 19.19 -13.79
CA SER A 394 13.86 18.35 -14.08
C SER A 394 13.03 18.84 -15.25
N ASN A 395 13.06 20.15 -15.54
CA ASN A 395 12.33 20.79 -16.61
C ASN A 395 13.29 21.31 -17.69
N PRO A 396 13.13 20.90 -18.97
CA PRO A 396 13.97 21.38 -20.07
C PRO A 396 14.02 22.90 -20.22
N SER A 397 12.98 23.62 -19.77
CA SER A 397 12.95 25.10 -19.80
C SER A 397 13.89 25.78 -18.80
N GLU A 398 14.36 25.00 -17.78
CA GLU A 398 15.25 25.47 -16.71
C GLU A 398 16.73 25.21 -17.00
N PHE A 399 17.04 24.66 -18.20
CA PHE A 399 18.44 24.45 -18.58
C PHE A 399 19.19 25.80 -18.62
N PRO A 400 20.34 25.86 -17.96
CA PRO A 400 21.18 27.05 -17.98
C PRO A 400 21.69 27.33 -19.39
N ASP A 401 22.23 28.54 -19.61
CA ASP A 401 22.85 28.89 -20.88
C ASP A 401 23.90 27.84 -21.28
N PRO A 402 23.87 27.32 -22.51
CA PRO A 402 24.81 26.29 -22.95
C PRO A 402 26.29 26.62 -22.74
N THR A 403 26.64 27.91 -22.75
CA THR A 403 28.02 28.35 -22.49
C THR A 403 28.49 28.16 -21.05
N LYS A 404 27.56 27.97 -20.13
CA LYS A 404 27.84 27.73 -18.69
C LYS A 404 27.84 26.26 -18.32
N ILE A 405 27.49 25.35 -19.24
CA ILE A 405 27.40 23.92 -19.01
C ILE A 405 28.76 23.28 -19.27
N ALA A 406 29.30 22.56 -18.28
CA ALA A 406 30.51 21.76 -18.43
C ALA A 406 30.17 20.34 -18.86
N SER A 407 29.17 19.71 -18.26
CA SER A 407 28.67 18.36 -18.64
C SER A 407 27.22 18.17 -18.17
N ILE A 408 26.53 17.20 -18.77
CA ILE A 408 25.18 16.77 -18.43
C ILE A 408 25.21 15.26 -18.20
N GLU A 409 24.63 14.82 -17.07
CA GLU A 409 24.50 13.42 -16.68
C GLU A 409 23.04 13.05 -16.47
#